data_c2233cc3523cf7f230976b2bd65612a8
#
_entry.id   c2233cc3523cf7f230976b2bd65612a8
#
_cell.length_a   1.000
_cell.length_b   1.000
_cell.length_c   1.000
_cell.angle_alpha   90.00
_cell.angle_beta   90.00
_cell.angle_gamma   90.00
#
_symmetry.space_group_name_H-M   'P 1'
#
loop_
_entity.id
_entity.type
_entity.pdbx_description
1 polymer ?
#
loop_
_entity_poly.entity_id
_entity_poly.type
_entity_poly.pdbx_seq_one_letter_code
_entity_poly.pdbx_strand_id
1 'polypeptide(L)'
;MKHKIITFGELMLRLSPDNNERFTQAHSYEAVYGGGEANTAVSLANFNVDTRYVTKLPKHTIGQSAVNSLRQYGVDISRIVRGGDQIGIYFLEKKTSQRPTNVIYNRNGSAFALATKGDFDWDSIFDGATWFHFSGITPAISDNMAEITIEACKEAKKRGITVSCDLNYRSKLWSSEKANKVMSEVCRYVDICIANEDDAVGIFGMDASKSDKEKNAYIAEELTKMFPNFKMVASVWRTETSITTFKLQSMIYTEGKAYYSQEFFMNILDYIGAGDAYCAGIIYSLINDFDPQKAVEFSNAASCLKHTVSGDFNLVSVDEVMKLAFAKAGNEVSR
;
A
#
# COMPACT_ATOMS: atom_id res chain seq x y z
N MET A 1 -0.13 7.14 -23.80
CA MET A 1 0.78 5.96 -23.80
C MET A 1 0.20 4.92 -22.88
N LYS A 2 0.40 3.63 -23.14
CA LYS A 2 -0.02 2.59 -22.17
C LYS A 2 0.98 2.58 -21.02
N HIS A 3 0.50 2.82 -19.78
CA HIS A 3 1.35 2.80 -18.60
C HIS A 3 1.60 1.37 -18.14
N LYS A 4 2.83 1.08 -17.71
CA LYS A 4 3.18 -0.17 -17.03
C LYS A 4 3.71 0.18 -15.64
N ILE A 5 3.04 -0.35 -14.62
CA ILE A 5 3.35 -0.10 -13.21
C ILE A 5 4.12 -1.29 -12.65
N ILE A 6 5.24 -1.01 -12.01
CA ILE A 6 6.00 -2.02 -11.27
C ILE A 6 5.75 -1.80 -9.79
N THR A 7 5.35 -2.85 -9.08
CA THR A 7 5.25 -2.83 -7.62
C THR A 7 6.23 -3.85 -7.02
N PHE A 8 6.91 -3.48 -5.92
CA PHE A 8 8.00 -4.26 -5.33
C PHE A 8 7.83 -4.41 -3.83
N GLY A 9 7.63 -5.64 -3.35
CA GLY A 9 7.42 -5.91 -1.94
C GLY A 9 7.27 -7.39 -1.60
N GLU A 10 6.96 -7.69 -0.34
CA GLU A 10 6.76 -9.05 0.14
C GLU A 10 5.29 -9.49 0.01
N LEU A 11 5.08 -10.66 -0.59
CA LEU A 11 3.81 -11.37 -0.55
C LEU A 11 3.84 -12.41 0.56
N MET A 12 2.90 -12.30 1.50
CA MET A 12 2.79 -13.19 2.65
C MET A 12 1.52 -14.05 2.59
N LEU A 13 1.54 -15.16 3.28
CA LEU A 13 0.36 -15.95 3.60
C LEU A 13 -0.29 -15.39 4.87
N ARG A 14 -1.55 -14.93 4.78
CA ARG A 14 -2.37 -14.59 5.94
C ARG A 14 -3.15 -15.81 6.40
N LEU A 15 -3.12 -16.05 7.71
CA LEU A 15 -3.93 -17.05 8.39
C LEU A 15 -4.81 -16.35 9.43
N SER A 16 -6.12 -16.40 9.24
CA SER A 16 -7.10 -15.79 10.14
C SER A 16 -8.04 -16.86 10.69
N PRO A 17 -8.26 -16.92 12.03
CA PRO A 17 -9.28 -17.78 12.58
C PRO A 17 -10.66 -17.50 11.98
N ASP A 18 -11.45 -18.55 11.77
CA ASP A 18 -12.83 -18.43 11.34
C ASP A 18 -13.72 -17.78 12.41
N ASN A 19 -14.86 -17.23 12.02
CA ASN A 19 -15.92 -16.78 12.92
C ASN A 19 -15.50 -15.81 14.05
N ASN A 20 -14.45 -15.01 13.85
CA ASN A 20 -13.87 -14.13 14.86
C ASN A 20 -13.36 -14.85 16.12
N GLU A 21 -12.99 -16.11 16.02
CA GLU A 21 -12.37 -16.87 17.09
C GLU A 21 -11.02 -16.25 17.51
N ARG A 22 -10.58 -16.58 18.71
CA ARG A 22 -9.24 -16.26 19.18
C ARG A 22 -8.22 -17.29 18.64
N PHE A 23 -6.97 -16.92 18.49
CA PHE A 23 -5.90 -17.87 18.15
C PHE A 23 -5.86 -19.09 19.08
N THR A 24 -6.17 -18.86 20.39
CA THR A 24 -6.13 -19.92 21.42
C THR A 24 -7.32 -20.89 21.37
N GLN A 25 -8.34 -20.63 20.56
CA GLN A 25 -9.52 -21.48 20.41
C GLN A 25 -9.70 -22.01 18.99
N ALA A 26 -8.98 -21.44 18.02
CA ALA A 26 -9.15 -21.76 16.61
C ALA A 26 -8.64 -23.16 16.28
N HIS A 27 -9.44 -23.92 15.54
CA HIS A 27 -9.09 -25.21 14.98
C HIS A 27 -8.92 -25.20 13.45
N SER A 28 -9.35 -24.09 12.80
CA SER A 28 -9.23 -23.84 11.37
C SER A 28 -8.84 -22.39 11.12
N TYR A 29 -8.26 -22.15 9.95
CA TYR A 29 -7.82 -20.83 9.52
C TYR A 29 -8.18 -20.60 8.06
N GLU A 30 -8.78 -19.46 7.76
CA GLU A 30 -8.87 -18.92 6.42
C GLU A 30 -7.46 -18.55 5.94
N ALA A 31 -7.05 -19.07 4.80
CA ALA A 31 -5.75 -18.81 4.19
C ALA A 31 -5.92 -17.91 2.96
N VAL A 32 -5.37 -16.69 3.01
CA VAL A 32 -5.33 -15.77 1.88
C VAL A 32 -3.91 -15.22 1.72
N TYR A 33 -3.62 -14.62 0.56
CA TYR A 33 -2.33 -13.98 0.30
C TYR A 33 -2.51 -12.47 0.29
N GLY A 34 -1.49 -11.75 0.82
CA GLY A 34 -1.50 -10.29 0.84
C GLY A 34 -0.11 -9.70 1.12
N GLY A 35 0.01 -8.44 0.84
CA GLY A 35 1.20 -7.62 1.04
C GLY A 35 0.94 -6.26 0.40
N GLY A 36 1.41 -5.17 0.99
CA GLY A 36 1.04 -3.80 0.56
C GLY A 36 1.14 -3.60 -0.95
N GLU A 37 2.27 -3.93 -1.51
CA GLU A 37 2.55 -3.73 -2.93
C GLU A 37 1.84 -4.75 -3.83
N ALA A 38 1.58 -5.96 -3.32
CA ALA A 38 0.76 -6.95 -4.02
C ALA A 38 -0.72 -6.54 -4.05
N ASN A 39 -1.22 -5.99 -2.93
CA ASN A 39 -2.58 -5.45 -2.83
C ASN A 39 -2.77 -4.28 -3.80
N THR A 40 -1.79 -3.38 -3.88
CA THR A 40 -1.76 -2.28 -4.86
C THR A 40 -1.74 -2.81 -6.29
N ALA A 41 -0.92 -3.84 -6.57
CA ALA A 41 -0.85 -4.47 -7.90
C ALA A 41 -2.19 -5.06 -8.34
N VAL A 42 -2.86 -5.79 -7.46
CA VAL A 42 -4.17 -6.40 -7.75
C VAL A 42 -5.24 -5.31 -7.96
N SER A 43 -5.25 -4.26 -7.12
CA SER A 43 -6.15 -3.11 -7.32
C SER A 43 -5.97 -2.48 -8.70
N LEU A 44 -4.72 -2.21 -9.10
CA LEU A 44 -4.41 -1.63 -10.40
C LEU A 44 -4.80 -2.56 -11.57
N ALA A 45 -4.56 -3.86 -11.42
CA ALA A 45 -4.97 -4.84 -12.44
C ALA A 45 -6.51 -4.87 -12.60
N ASN A 46 -7.27 -4.80 -11.50
CA ASN A 46 -8.73 -4.66 -11.53
C ASN A 46 -9.20 -3.31 -12.11
N PHE A 47 -8.34 -2.29 -12.09
CA PHE A 47 -8.55 -1.02 -12.79
C PHE A 47 -8.08 -1.06 -14.25
N ASN A 48 -7.79 -2.24 -14.80
CA ASN A 48 -7.29 -2.47 -16.17
C ASN A 48 -5.95 -1.78 -16.48
N VAL A 49 -5.09 -1.61 -15.48
CA VAL A 49 -3.73 -1.09 -15.64
C VAL A 49 -2.75 -2.25 -15.79
N ASP A 50 -1.84 -2.16 -16.78
CA ASP A 50 -0.75 -3.13 -16.93
C ASP A 50 0.20 -3.06 -15.73
N THR A 51 0.17 -4.08 -14.88
CA THR A 51 0.86 -4.09 -13.59
C THR A 51 1.69 -5.34 -13.43
N ARG A 52 2.97 -5.16 -13.13
CA ARG A 52 3.94 -6.22 -12.82
C ARG A 52 4.28 -6.18 -11.34
N TYR A 53 4.18 -7.33 -10.69
CA TYR A 53 4.61 -7.49 -9.31
C TYR A 53 5.98 -8.17 -9.21
N VAL A 54 6.86 -7.59 -8.40
CA VAL A 54 8.23 -8.07 -8.19
C VAL A 54 8.42 -8.46 -6.73
N THR A 55 8.85 -9.69 -6.51
CA THR A 55 9.11 -10.28 -5.19
C THR A 55 10.00 -11.50 -5.33
N LYS A 56 10.34 -12.14 -4.20
CA LYS A 56 11.00 -13.45 -4.18
C LYS A 56 10.16 -14.44 -3.38
N LEU A 57 9.83 -15.59 -3.99
CA LEU A 57 8.99 -16.65 -3.41
C LEU A 57 9.65 -18.03 -3.52
N PRO A 58 9.41 -18.91 -2.55
CA PRO A 58 9.96 -20.27 -2.58
C PRO A 58 9.42 -21.08 -3.76
N LYS A 59 10.19 -22.11 -4.17
CA LYS A 59 9.85 -22.95 -5.33
C LYS A 59 8.76 -23.99 -5.04
N HIS A 60 8.52 -24.34 -3.78
CA HIS A 60 7.52 -25.33 -3.39
C HIS A 60 6.07 -24.90 -3.67
N THR A 61 5.10 -25.78 -3.45
CA THR A 61 3.70 -25.62 -3.83
C THR A 61 2.99 -24.44 -3.15
N ILE A 62 3.35 -24.10 -1.88
CA ILE A 62 2.80 -22.91 -1.22
C ILE A 62 3.26 -21.61 -1.93
N GLY A 63 4.56 -21.55 -2.30
CA GLY A 63 5.04 -20.43 -3.11
C GLY A 63 4.38 -20.38 -4.50
N GLN A 64 4.03 -21.53 -5.09
CA GLN A 64 3.27 -21.57 -6.34
C GLN A 64 1.82 -21.12 -6.14
N SER A 65 1.19 -21.47 -5.03
CA SER A 65 -0.15 -20.97 -4.66
C SER A 65 -0.15 -19.44 -4.52
N ALA A 66 0.89 -18.87 -3.90
CA ALA A 66 1.07 -17.42 -3.82
C ALA A 66 1.18 -16.75 -5.21
N VAL A 67 1.93 -17.34 -6.14
CA VAL A 67 2.00 -16.86 -7.54
C VAL A 67 0.63 -16.92 -8.21
N ASN A 68 -0.11 -18.01 -8.00
CA ASN A 68 -1.42 -18.18 -8.62
C ASN A 68 -2.45 -17.18 -8.08
N SER A 69 -2.35 -16.77 -6.81
CA SER A 69 -3.23 -15.77 -6.21
C SER A 69 -3.12 -14.39 -6.88
N LEU A 70 -1.99 -14.08 -7.49
CA LEU A 70 -1.79 -12.86 -8.27
C LEU A 70 -2.20 -13.04 -9.74
N ARG A 71 -1.82 -14.19 -10.32
CA ARG A 71 -2.10 -14.50 -11.72
C ARG A 71 -3.58 -14.47 -12.04
N GLN A 72 -4.45 -14.97 -11.16
CA GLN A 72 -5.90 -14.99 -11.37
C GLN A 72 -6.51 -13.59 -11.58
N TYR A 73 -5.85 -12.54 -11.07
CA TYR A 73 -6.28 -11.14 -11.24
C TYR A 73 -5.54 -10.41 -12.36
N GLY A 74 -4.77 -11.12 -13.20
CA GLY A 74 -4.10 -10.54 -14.36
C GLY A 74 -2.82 -9.76 -14.07
N VAL A 75 -2.28 -9.86 -12.87
CA VAL A 75 -0.97 -9.26 -12.53
C VAL A 75 0.14 -9.99 -13.28
N ASP A 76 1.05 -9.25 -13.94
CA ASP A 76 2.25 -9.82 -14.56
C ASP A 76 3.22 -10.32 -13.49
N ILE A 77 3.38 -11.65 -13.46
CA ILE A 77 4.22 -12.38 -12.50
C ILE A 77 5.56 -12.80 -13.10
N SER A 78 5.89 -12.38 -14.31
CA SER A 78 7.04 -12.87 -15.09
C SER A 78 8.40 -12.54 -14.44
N ARG A 79 8.42 -11.58 -13.51
CA ARG A 79 9.62 -11.16 -12.78
C ARG A 79 9.61 -11.54 -11.29
N ILE A 80 8.75 -12.46 -10.90
CA ILE A 80 8.82 -13.08 -9.56
C ILE A 80 10.02 -14.01 -9.50
N VAL A 81 10.96 -13.69 -8.62
CA VAL A 81 12.14 -14.54 -8.37
C VAL A 81 11.73 -15.78 -7.59
N ARG A 82 12.24 -16.96 -7.97
CA ARG A 82 11.92 -18.23 -7.32
C ARG A 82 13.15 -18.78 -6.61
N GLY A 83 13.09 -18.85 -5.27
CA GLY A 83 14.17 -19.35 -4.42
C GLY A 83 13.85 -19.14 -2.94
N GLY A 84 14.74 -19.62 -2.06
CA GLY A 84 14.50 -19.66 -0.62
C GLY A 84 13.54 -20.77 -0.21
N ASP A 85 13.39 -20.96 1.11
CA ASP A 85 12.73 -22.15 1.69
C ASP A 85 11.35 -21.86 2.25
N GLN A 86 11.01 -20.58 2.55
CA GLN A 86 9.73 -20.26 3.17
C GLN A 86 9.13 -18.94 2.66
N ILE A 87 7.81 -18.88 2.68
CA ILE A 87 7.05 -17.65 2.50
C ILE A 87 6.87 -16.96 3.86
N GLY A 88 6.81 -15.63 3.88
CA GLY A 88 6.41 -14.91 5.08
C GLY A 88 4.96 -15.24 5.44
N ILE A 89 4.68 -15.37 6.73
CA ILE A 89 3.34 -15.65 7.25
C ILE A 89 2.96 -14.53 8.23
N TYR A 90 1.69 -14.14 8.21
CA TYR A 90 1.14 -13.40 9.33
C TYR A 90 -0.21 -13.99 9.76
N PHE A 91 -0.41 -13.98 11.06
CA PHE A 91 -1.64 -14.40 11.69
C PHE A 91 -2.45 -13.17 12.04
N LEU A 92 -3.73 -13.16 11.70
CA LEU A 92 -4.64 -12.04 11.92
C LEU A 92 -5.86 -12.47 12.72
N GLU A 93 -5.96 -12.01 13.96
CA GLU A 93 -7.19 -12.05 14.76
C GLU A 93 -7.96 -10.75 14.54
N LYS A 94 -9.13 -10.83 13.91
CA LYS A 94 -9.92 -9.66 13.49
C LYS A 94 -10.48 -8.89 14.68
N LYS A 95 -10.53 -7.56 14.58
CA LYS A 95 -11.23 -6.68 15.55
C LYS A 95 -12.68 -7.14 15.70
N THR A 96 -13.14 -7.27 16.92
CA THR A 96 -14.53 -7.62 17.21
C THR A 96 -15.01 -6.81 18.40
N SER A 97 -15.92 -5.86 18.19
CA SER A 97 -16.40 -4.95 19.23
C SER A 97 -15.22 -4.22 19.92
N GLN A 98 -15.03 -4.38 21.22
CA GLN A 98 -13.95 -3.79 22.02
C GLN A 98 -12.61 -4.55 21.91
N ARG A 99 -12.62 -5.75 21.30
CA ARG A 99 -11.40 -6.53 21.12
C ARG A 99 -10.61 -5.96 19.95
N PRO A 100 -9.40 -5.44 20.17
CA PRO A 100 -8.57 -4.92 19.08
C PRO A 100 -8.09 -6.05 18.17
N THR A 101 -7.68 -5.67 16.97
CA THR A 101 -6.95 -6.58 16.08
C THR A 101 -5.65 -7.03 16.72
N ASN A 102 -5.34 -8.31 16.55
CA ASN A 102 -4.05 -8.87 16.94
C ASN A 102 -3.35 -9.44 15.70
N VAL A 103 -2.12 -8.99 15.44
CA VAL A 103 -1.31 -9.45 14.30
C VAL A 103 0.03 -9.98 14.80
N ILE A 104 0.33 -11.21 14.39
CA ILE A 104 1.60 -11.88 14.70
C ILE A 104 2.29 -12.18 13.37
N TYR A 105 3.54 -11.74 13.23
CA TYR A 105 4.35 -11.95 12.03
C TYR A 105 5.37 -13.06 12.22
N ASN A 106 5.49 -13.93 11.23
CA ASN A 106 6.56 -14.90 11.07
C ASN A 106 7.16 -14.74 9.66
N ARG A 107 8.09 -13.79 9.51
CA ARG A 107 8.63 -13.38 8.19
C ARG A 107 10.15 -13.24 8.11
N ASN A 108 10.86 -13.25 9.23
CA ASN A 108 12.31 -12.96 9.26
C ASN A 108 13.17 -13.90 8.39
N GLY A 109 12.71 -15.14 8.17
CA GLY A 109 13.38 -16.13 7.31
C GLY A 109 12.72 -16.30 5.94
N SER A 110 11.81 -15.42 5.55
CA SER A 110 11.14 -15.54 4.25
C SER A 110 12.12 -15.38 3.08
N ALA A 111 11.78 -15.99 1.96
CA ALA A 111 12.55 -15.87 0.73
C ALA A 111 12.82 -14.43 0.34
N PHE A 112 11.84 -13.53 0.55
CA PHE A 112 11.98 -12.12 0.28
C PHE A 112 12.90 -11.41 1.30
N ALA A 113 12.74 -11.70 2.60
CA ALA A 113 13.59 -11.11 3.65
C ALA A 113 15.08 -11.46 3.49
N LEU A 114 15.35 -12.65 2.93
CA LEU A 114 16.71 -13.16 2.66
C LEU A 114 17.20 -12.88 1.23
N ALA A 115 16.49 -12.03 0.48
CA ALA A 115 16.90 -11.68 -0.87
C ALA A 115 18.21 -10.89 -0.88
N THR A 116 18.94 -11.01 -1.98
CA THR A 116 20.21 -10.32 -2.25
C THR A 116 20.09 -9.45 -3.49
N LYS A 117 21.01 -8.50 -3.71
CA LYS A 117 21.00 -7.64 -4.89
C LYS A 117 21.00 -8.41 -6.21
N GLY A 118 21.72 -9.53 -6.26
CA GLY A 118 21.78 -10.39 -7.45
C GLY A 118 20.49 -11.13 -7.80
N ASP A 119 19.48 -11.08 -6.93
CA ASP A 119 18.19 -11.71 -7.21
C ASP A 119 17.32 -10.87 -8.19
N PHE A 120 17.57 -9.55 -8.32
CA PHE A 120 16.72 -8.64 -9.09
C PHE A 120 17.47 -8.01 -10.25
N ASP A 121 17.08 -8.35 -11.47
CA ASP A 121 17.57 -7.75 -12.71
C ASP A 121 16.71 -6.52 -13.07
N TRP A 122 17.15 -5.34 -12.61
CA TRP A 122 16.41 -4.10 -12.78
C TRP A 122 16.26 -3.68 -14.25
N ASP A 123 17.18 -4.07 -15.14
CA ASP A 123 17.04 -3.81 -16.57
C ASP A 123 15.80 -4.51 -17.13
N SER A 124 15.65 -5.79 -16.85
CA SER A 124 14.49 -6.56 -17.30
C SER A 124 13.21 -6.27 -16.51
N ILE A 125 13.32 -5.90 -15.22
CA ILE A 125 12.19 -5.54 -14.38
C ILE A 125 11.55 -4.25 -14.87
N PHE A 126 12.35 -3.22 -15.17
CA PHE A 126 11.87 -1.91 -15.60
C PHE A 126 11.66 -1.77 -17.11
N ASP A 127 11.82 -2.85 -17.88
CA ASP A 127 11.54 -2.81 -19.31
C ASP A 127 10.09 -2.41 -19.62
N GLY A 128 9.94 -1.25 -20.29
CA GLY A 128 8.67 -0.63 -20.61
C GLY A 128 7.92 0.00 -19.44
N ALA A 129 8.52 0.05 -18.24
CA ALA A 129 7.91 0.64 -17.06
C ALA A 129 7.83 2.17 -17.15
N THR A 130 6.75 2.74 -16.63
CA THR A 130 6.56 4.18 -16.48
C THR A 130 6.41 4.61 -15.01
N TRP A 131 6.16 3.63 -14.12
CA TRP A 131 5.92 3.86 -12.71
C TRP A 131 6.50 2.74 -11.86
N PHE A 132 7.10 3.10 -10.72
CA PHE A 132 7.59 2.19 -9.69
C PHE A 132 6.97 2.54 -8.34
N HIS A 133 6.36 1.56 -7.67
CA HIS A 133 5.73 1.71 -6.37
C HIS A 133 6.26 0.70 -5.36
N PHE A 134 6.51 1.16 -4.15
CA PHE A 134 6.86 0.35 -2.99
C PHE A 134 6.37 1.02 -1.70
N SER A 135 6.46 0.32 -0.58
CA SER A 135 6.19 0.88 0.75
C SER A 135 7.45 0.90 1.62
N GLY A 136 7.46 1.71 2.68
CA GLY A 136 8.51 1.73 3.69
C GLY A 136 8.64 0.42 4.48
N ILE A 137 7.66 -0.50 4.33
CA ILE A 137 7.78 -1.86 4.87
C ILE A 137 8.91 -2.60 4.15
N THR A 138 9.00 -2.49 2.84
CA THR A 138 9.99 -3.23 2.02
C THR A 138 11.44 -2.99 2.50
N PRO A 139 11.96 -1.76 2.64
CA PRO A 139 13.30 -1.54 3.16
C PRO A 139 13.43 -1.85 4.66
N ALA A 140 12.33 -1.92 5.41
CA ALA A 140 12.34 -2.23 6.84
C ALA A 140 12.57 -3.71 7.16
N ILE A 141 12.36 -4.61 6.19
CA ILE A 141 12.40 -6.07 6.41
C ILE A 141 13.80 -6.57 6.78
N SER A 142 14.84 -6.05 6.11
CA SER A 142 16.25 -6.39 6.39
C SER A 142 17.20 -5.32 5.86
N ASP A 143 18.47 -5.36 6.28
CA ASP A 143 19.50 -4.45 5.77
C ASP A 143 19.71 -4.62 4.26
N ASN A 144 19.70 -5.86 3.77
CA ASN A 144 19.77 -6.13 2.34
C ASN A 144 18.60 -5.51 1.58
N MET A 145 17.37 -5.63 2.12
CA MET A 145 16.19 -5.04 1.48
C MET A 145 16.24 -3.53 1.47
N ALA A 146 16.81 -2.88 2.48
CA ALA A 146 17.05 -1.43 2.45
C ALA A 146 17.97 -1.04 1.28
N GLU A 147 19.09 -1.74 1.12
CA GLU A 147 20.04 -1.50 0.02
C GLU A 147 19.43 -1.78 -1.37
N ILE A 148 18.68 -2.88 -1.49
CA ILE A 148 17.98 -3.27 -2.73
C ILE A 148 16.93 -2.21 -3.10
N THR A 149 16.17 -1.71 -2.12
CA THR A 149 15.15 -0.68 -2.37
C THR A 149 15.78 0.65 -2.84
N ILE A 150 16.88 1.07 -2.20
CA ILE A 150 17.65 2.26 -2.64
C ILE A 150 18.16 2.08 -4.08
N GLU A 151 18.70 0.90 -4.38
CA GLU A 151 19.17 0.57 -5.74
C GLU A 151 18.03 0.61 -6.76
N ALA A 152 16.88 -0.01 -6.45
CA ALA A 152 15.70 0.02 -7.30
C ALA A 152 15.24 1.47 -7.60
N CYS A 153 15.19 2.32 -6.58
CA CYS A 153 14.83 3.72 -6.73
C CYS A 153 15.81 4.47 -7.66
N LYS A 154 17.13 4.26 -7.47
CA LYS A 154 18.18 4.84 -8.32
C LYS A 154 18.01 4.38 -9.78
N GLU A 155 17.80 3.09 -9.99
CA GLU A 155 17.62 2.52 -11.33
C GLU A 155 16.33 3.01 -12.00
N ALA A 156 15.23 3.16 -11.25
CA ALA A 156 14.00 3.75 -11.74
C ALA A 156 14.20 5.22 -12.20
N LYS A 157 14.86 6.03 -11.37
CA LYS A 157 15.11 7.44 -11.70
C LYS A 157 16.05 7.63 -12.89
N LYS A 158 17.08 6.79 -13.06
CA LYS A 158 17.94 6.80 -14.26
C LYS A 158 17.15 6.61 -15.57
N ARG A 159 16.02 5.88 -15.50
CA ARG A 159 15.15 5.60 -16.65
C ARG A 159 14.01 6.60 -16.80
N GLY A 160 13.95 7.64 -15.97
CA GLY A 160 12.86 8.61 -15.98
C GLY A 160 11.51 8.06 -15.47
N ILE A 161 11.53 6.94 -14.75
CA ILE A 161 10.33 6.31 -14.18
C ILE A 161 9.87 7.13 -12.98
N THR A 162 8.56 7.38 -12.89
CA THR A 162 7.94 8.00 -11.71
C THR A 162 7.99 7.03 -10.53
N VAL A 163 8.42 7.50 -9.37
CA VAL A 163 8.54 6.69 -8.15
C VAL A 163 7.51 7.14 -7.12
N SER A 164 6.72 6.21 -6.60
CA SER A 164 5.82 6.44 -5.46
C SER A 164 6.16 5.55 -4.28
N CYS A 165 5.98 6.08 -3.08
CA CYS A 165 6.22 5.38 -1.83
C CYS A 165 5.08 5.64 -0.84
N ASP A 166 4.51 4.57 -0.27
CA ASP A 166 3.75 4.64 0.98
C ASP A 166 4.74 4.50 2.14
N LEU A 167 4.92 5.55 2.95
CA LEU A 167 5.91 5.55 4.05
C LEU A 167 5.65 4.43 5.07
N ASN A 168 4.42 4.16 5.38
CA ASN A 168 3.91 2.97 6.06
C ASN A 168 4.78 2.49 7.22
N TYR A 169 5.14 3.40 8.14
CA TYR A 169 6.05 3.13 9.25
C TYR A 169 5.55 2.00 10.15
N ARG A 170 6.45 1.11 10.50
CA ARG A 170 6.16 -0.03 11.38
C ARG A 170 7.23 -0.12 12.48
N SER A 171 6.94 0.41 13.67
CA SER A 171 7.85 0.39 14.82
C SER A 171 8.30 -1.03 15.26
N LYS A 172 7.52 -2.07 14.90
CA LYS A 172 7.89 -3.48 15.14
C LYS A 172 8.97 -4.01 14.20
N LEU A 173 9.25 -3.34 13.08
CA LEU A 173 10.27 -3.78 12.09
C LEU A 173 11.62 -3.08 12.31
N TRP A 174 11.60 -1.81 12.65
CA TRP A 174 12.82 -1.02 12.83
C TRP A 174 12.63 0.15 13.81
N SER A 175 13.76 0.64 14.36
CA SER A 175 13.74 1.85 15.18
C SER A 175 13.52 3.10 14.33
N SER A 176 13.03 4.18 14.96
CA SER A 176 12.89 5.50 14.31
C SER A 176 14.21 6.00 13.72
N GLU A 177 15.33 5.79 14.40
CA GLU A 177 16.66 6.18 13.92
C GLU A 177 17.04 5.47 12.61
N LYS A 178 16.83 4.13 12.56
CA LYS A 178 17.09 3.34 11.35
C LYS A 178 16.12 3.73 10.24
N ALA A 179 14.84 3.90 10.56
CA ALA A 179 13.82 4.36 9.62
C ALA A 179 14.18 5.72 9.04
N ASN A 180 14.55 6.69 9.87
CA ASN A 180 14.98 8.02 9.42
C ASN A 180 16.16 7.92 8.46
N LYS A 181 17.22 7.19 8.84
CA LYS A 181 18.43 7.06 8.01
C LYS A 181 18.10 6.48 6.62
N VAL A 182 17.35 5.40 6.56
CA VAL A 182 17.05 4.70 5.30
C VAL A 182 16.05 5.49 4.47
N MET A 183 14.96 5.95 5.09
CA MET A 183 13.90 6.66 4.36
C MET A 183 14.33 8.04 3.89
N SER A 184 15.22 8.73 4.62
CA SER A 184 15.82 9.98 4.14
C SER A 184 16.63 9.80 2.85
N GLU A 185 17.30 8.66 2.67
CA GLU A 185 17.96 8.35 1.40
C GLU A 185 16.96 7.97 0.32
N VAL A 186 16.02 7.10 0.63
CA VAL A 186 14.98 6.62 -0.31
C VAL A 186 14.11 7.78 -0.83
N CYS A 187 13.66 8.66 0.06
CA CYS A 187 12.77 9.77 -0.27
C CYS A 187 13.38 10.77 -1.27
N ARG A 188 14.70 10.82 -1.43
CA ARG A 188 15.37 11.63 -2.48
C ARG A 188 15.02 11.20 -3.90
N TYR A 189 14.49 9.99 -4.08
CA TYR A 189 14.13 9.42 -5.37
C TYR A 189 12.63 9.36 -5.60
N VAL A 190 11.82 9.66 -4.58
CA VAL A 190 10.35 9.58 -4.62
C VAL A 190 9.76 10.84 -5.24
N ASP A 191 8.82 10.68 -6.17
CA ASP A 191 8.03 11.77 -6.75
C ASP A 191 6.70 11.96 -6.01
N ILE A 192 6.05 10.84 -5.62
CA ILE A 192 4.73 10.81 -4.99
C ILE A 192 4.85 10.09 -3.65
N CYS A 193 4.60 10.80 -2.57
CA CYS A 193 4.66 10.28 -1.21
C CYS A 193 3.25 10.06 -0.66
N ILE A 194 2.98 8.87 -0.14
CA ILE A 194 1.81 8.61 0.67
C ILE A 194 2.28 8.54 2.13
N ALA A 195 1.69 9.37 2.98
CA ALA A 195 2.12 9.51 4.37
C ALA A 195 0.96 9.94 5.27
N ASN A 196 1.00 9.51 6.51
CA ASN A 196 0.11 9.98 7.56
C ASN A 196 0.92 10.57 8.73
N GLU A 197 0.23 10.99 9.80
CA GLU A 197 0.85 11.55 11.00
C GLU A 197 1.84 10.58 11.65
N ASP A 198 1.44 9.30 11.81
CA ASP A 198 2.29 8.29 12.47
C ASP A 198 3.60 8.07 11.70
N ASP A 199 3.54 8.15 10.37
CA ASP A 199 4.72 8.05 9.51
C ASP A 199 5.66 9.25 9.70
N ALA A 200 5.11 10.47 9.65
CA ALA A 200 5.89 11.70 9.77
C ALA A 200 6.55 11.83 11.16
N VAL A 201 5.81 11.50 12.21
CA VAL A 201 6.33 11.48 13.59
C VAL A 201 7.34 10.33 13.76
N GLY A 202 6.98 9.12 13.36
CA GLY A 202 7.77 7.92 13.62
C GLY A 202 9.07 7.86 12.82
N ILE A 203 9.09 8.35 11.59
CA ILE A 203 10.27 8.34 10.72
C ILE A 203 11.10 9.61 10.88
N PHE A 204 10.46 10.79 10.82
CA PHE A 204 11.17 12.07 10.71
C PHE A 204 11.14 12.89 11.99
N GLY A 205 10.46 12.42 13.06
CA GLY A 205 10.37 13.14 14.33
C GLY A 205 9.61 14.45 14.24
N MET A 206 8.67 14.56 13.29
CA MET A 206 7.88 15.79 13.10
C MET A 206 6.97 16.03 14.30
N ASP A 207 6.83 17.30 14.71
CA ASP A 207 5.90 17.70 15.73
C ASP A 207 4.51 17.92 15.13
N ALA A 208 3.66 16.90 15.21
CA ALA A 208 2.29 16.95 14.71
C ALA A 208 1.32 17.69 15.67
N SER A 209 1.77 18.16 16.84
CA SER A 209 0.94 18.89 17.80
C SER A 209 0.67 20.35 17.38
N LYS A 210 1.40 20.85 16.38
CA LYS A 210 1.40 22.28 15.98
C LYS A 210 0.20 22.74 15.17
N SER A 211 -0.68 21.84 14.69
CA SER A 211 -1.82 22.19 13.85
C SER A 211 -3.06 21.37 14.17
N ASP A 212 -4.07 22.00 14.77
CA ASP A 212 -5.32 21.34 15.18
C ASP A 212 -6.32 21.12 14.03
N LYS A 213 -6.31 21.93 12.98
CA LYS A 213 -7.36 21.93 11.95
C LYS A 213 -6.90 21.38 10.59
N GLU A 214 -5.61 21.43 10.31
CA GLU A 214 -5.06 21.04 9.00
C GLU A 214 -3.76 20.22 9.15
N LYS A 215 -3.73 19.35 10.15
CA LYS A 215 -2.55 18.56 10.50
C LYS A 215 -1.94 17.85 9.30
N ASN A 216 -2.77 17.20 8.49
CA ASN A 216 -2.27 16.47 7.32
C ASN A 216 -1.68 17.40 6.26
N ALA A 217 -2.28 18.61 6.06
CA ALA A 217 -1.72 19.61 5.14
C ALA A 217 -0.39 20.16 5.65
N TYR A 218 -0.29 20.44 6.96
CA TYR A 218 0.96 20.87 7.58
C TYR A 218 2.07 19.83 7.42
N ILE A 219 1.78 18.54 7.72
CA ILE A 219 2.72 17.45 7.54
C ILE A 219 3.18 17.36 6.08
N ALA A 220 2.25 17.45 5.15
CA ALA A 220 2.55 17.39 3.73
C ALA A 220 3.43 18.56 3.26
N GLU A 221 3.15 19.77 3.75
CA GLU A 221 3.97 20.94 3.49
C GLU A 221 5.39 20.78 4.04
N GLU A 222 5.56 20.32 5.28
CA GLU A 222 6.88 20.08 5.87
C GLU A 222 7.64 18.97 5.15
N LEU A 223 6.96 17.89 4.74
CA LEU A 223 7.57 16.84 3.92
C LEU A 223 8.04 17.37 2.57
N THR A 224 7.29 18.26 1.91
CA THR A 224 7.72 18.86 0.64
C THR A 224 8.86 19.87 0.82
N LYS A 225 8.97 20.53 1.97
CA LYS A 225 10.15 21.35 2.31
C LYS A 225 11.38 20.48 2.54
N MET A 226 11.22 19.34 3.23
CA MET A 226 12.32 18.39 3.53
C MET A 226 12.78 17.67 2.28
N PHE A 227 11.85 17.32 1.38
CA PHE A 227 12.11 16.62 0.12
C PHE A 227 11.52 17.39 -1.07
N PRO A 228 12.25 18.38 -1.62
CA PRO A 228 11.75 19.23 -2.71
C PRO A 228 11.44 18.50 -4.02
N ASN A 229 11.85 17.25 -4.15
CA ASN A 229 11.51 16.37 -5.26
C ASN A 229 10.10 15.80 -5.18
N PHE A 230 9.42 15.87 -4.03
CA PHE A 230 8.03 15.45 -3.90
C PHE A 230 7.13 16.38 -4.71
N LYS A 231 6.47 15.84 -5.73
CA LYS A 231 5.47 16.53 -6.52
C LYS A 231 4.09 16.51 -5.85
N MET A 232 3.88 15.50 -5.00
CA MET A 232 2.62 15.29 -4.30
C MET A 232 2.88 14.54 -2.99
N VAL A 233 2.14 14.94 -1.95
CA VAL A 233 1.98 14.15 -0.72
C VAL A 233 0.50 13.84 -0.57
N ALA A 234 0.15 12.57 -0.36
CA ALA A 234 -1.22 12.10 -0.19
C ALA A 234 -1.39 11.42 1.17
N SER A 235 -2.55 11.59 1.79
CA SER A 235 -2.88 11.02 3.09
C SER A 235 -4.30 10.47 3.09
N VAL A 236 -4.52 9.35 3.80
CA VAL A 236 -5.85 8.82 4.08
C VAL A 236 -5.95 8.44 5.55
N TRP A 237 -7.04 8.79 6.20
CA TRP A 237 -7.24 8.50 7.63
C TRP A 237 -8.66 8.09 7.95
N ARG A 238 -8.78 7.33 9.03
CA ARG A 238 -10.05 6.87 9.57
C ARG A 238 -10.24 7.41 10.98
N THR A 239 -11.44 7.89 11.25
CA THR A 239 -11.87 8.32 12.59
C THR A 239 -13.00 7.43 13.05
N GLU A 240 -12.88 6.83 14.22
CA GLU A 240 -13.93 6.06 14.85
C GLU A 240 -15.02 7.01 15.35
N THR A 241 -16.23 6.91 14.81
CA THR A 241 -17.37 7.74 15.21
C THR A 241 -18.32 7.01 16.15
N SER A 242 -18.32 5.67 16.10
CA SER A 242 -18.97 4.79 17.05
C SER A 242 -18.27 3.43 17.08
N ILE A 243 -18.73 2.48 17.89
CA ILE A 243 -18.15 1.12 17.97
C ILE A 243 -18.12 0.43 16.61
N THR A 244 -19.08 0.72 15.72
CA THR A 244 -19.25 0.06 14.43
C THR A 244 -19.08 0.98 13.23
N THR A 245 -19.13 2.29 13.42
CA THR A 245 -19.11 3.26 12.32
C THR A 245 -17.80 4.04 12.31
N PHE A 246 -17.22 4.10 11.14
CA PHE A 246 -15.98 4.83 10.88
C PHE A 246 -16.24 5.91 9.83
N LYS A 247 -15.55 7.02 9.99
CA LYS A 247 -15.44 8.08 8.98
C LYS A 247 -14.11 7.95 8.27
N LEU A 248 -14.12 7.90 6.94
CA LEU A 248 -12.94 7.91 6.08
C LEU A 248 -12.85 9.23 5.34
N GLN A 249 -11.67 9.83 5.34
CA GLN A 249 -11.36 11.02 4.57
C GLN A 249 -9.91 10.96 4.09
N SER A 250 -9.61 11.68 3.02
CA SER A 250 -8.26 11.76 2.47
C SER A 250 -7.93 13.18 1.98
N MET A 251 -6.64 13.40 1.74
CA MET A 251 -6.11 14.66 1.27
C MET A 251 -4.98 14.40 0.27
N ILE A 252 -4.89 15.26 -0.74
CA ILE A 252 -3.75 15.41 -1.63
C ILE A 252 -3.20 16.82 -1.47
N TYR A 253 -1.89 16.93 -1.23
CA TYR A 253 -1.15 18.18 -1.24
C TYR A 253 -0.23 18.22 -2.45
N THR A 254 -0.42 19.21 -3.31
CA THR A 254 0.39 19.42 -4.52
C THR A 254 0.40 20.90 -4.87
N GLU A 255 1.50 21.42 -5.43
CA GLU A 255 1.64 22.82 -5.84
C GLU A 255 1.29 23.83 -4.74
N GLY A 256 1.63 23.52 -3.48
CA GLY A 256 1.37 24.39 -2.34
C GLY A 256 -0.09 24.43 -1.87
N LYS A 257 -0.95 23.53 -2.36
CA LYS A 257 -2.38 23.50 -2.04
C LYS A 257 -2.85 22.12 -1.61
N ALA A 258 -3.71 22.09 -0.58
CA ALA A 258 -4.39 20.88 -0.12
C ALA A 258 -5.78 20.75 -0.75
N TYR A 259 -6.10 19.52 -1.19
CA TYR A 259 -7.39 19.11 -1.74
C TYR A 259 -7.93 17.99 -0.87
N TYR A 260 -9.13 18.13 -0.35
CA TYR A 260 -9.76 17.15 0.54
C TYR A 260 -10.89 16.43 -0.17
N SER A 261 -11.00 15.13 0.13
CA SER A 261 -12.14 14.33 -0.33
C SER A 261 -13.39 14.61 0.49
N GLN A 262 -14.55 14.19 -0.06
CA GLN A 262 -15.73 14.01 0.76
C GLN A 262 -15.47 12.97 1.87
N GLU A 263 -16.32 13.00 2.91
CA GLU A 263 -16.29 12.06 4.02
C GLU A 263 -17.21 10.87 3.72
N PHE A 264 -16.70 9.64 3.89
CA PHE A 264 -17.52 8.44 3.84
C PHE A 264 -17.75 7.88 5.24
N PHE A 265 -19.00 7.62 5.58
CA PHE A 265 -19.37 6.91 6.81
C PHE A 265 -19.66 5.45 6.47
N MET A 266 -18.97 4.52 7.14
CA MET A 266 -19.01 3.12 6.78
C MET A 266 -18.87 2.18 7.97
N ASN A 267 -19.45 0.98 7.83
CA ASN A 267 -19.14 -0.17 8.65
C ASN A 267 -18.05 -0.99 7.96
N ILE A 268 -17.08 -1.46 8.71
CA ILE A 268 -15.91 -2.17 8.15
C ILE A 268 -16.13 -3.67 8.23
N LEU A 269 -16.07 -4.35 7.09
CA LEU A 269 -15.99 -5.81 7.01
C LEU A 269 -14.55 -6.30 7.17
N ASP A 270 -13.64 -5.74 6.40
CA ASP A 270 -12.19 -6.00 6.48
C ASP A 270 -11.42 -4.74 6.08
N TYR A 271 -10.47 -4.31 6.91
CA TYR A 271 -9.71 -3.08 6.66
C TYR A 271 -8.31 -3.33 6.09
N ILE A 272 -7.88 -4.61 6.01
CA ILE A 272 -6.57 -4.93 5.42
C ILE A 272 -6.59 -4.60 3.93
N GLY A 273 -5.55 -3.92 3.46
CA GLY A 273 -5.44 -3.51 2.05
C GLY A 273 -6.17 -2.21 1.67
N ALA A 274 -6.84 -1.53 2.62
CA ALA A 274 -7.55 -0.28 2.31
C ALA A 274 -6.60 0.89 2.01
N GLY A 275 -5.46 0.99 2.70
CA GLY A 275 -4.38 1.91 2.36
C GLY A 275 -3.78 1.61 0.99
N ASP A 276 -3.59 0.33 0.68
CA ASP A 276 -3.04 -0.10 -0.61
C ASP A 276 -4.02 0.21 -1.77
N ALA A 277 -5.33 0.07 -1.53
CA ALA A 277 -6.36 0.50 -2.48
C ALA A 277 -6.36 2.03 -2.70
N TYR A 278 -6.08 2.82 -1.66
CA TYR A 278 -5.85 4.26 -1.78
C TYR A 278 -4.63 4.55 -2.65
N CYS A 279 -3.49 3.87 -2.40
CA CYS A 279 -2.28 3.99 -3.22
C CYS A 279 -2.56 3.68 -4.70
N ALA A 280 -3.30 2.59 -4.97
CA ALA A 280 -3.71 2.24 -6.32
C ALA A 280 -4.61 3.31 -6.95
N GLY A 281 -5.52 3.90 -6.18
CA GLY A 281 -6.37 5.02 -6.59
C GLY A 281 -5.55 6.26 -7.00
N ILE A 282 -4.54 6.62 -6.20
CA ILE A 282 -3.60 7.73 -6.51
C ILE A 282 -2.87 7.44 -7.82
N ILE A 283 -2.26 6.26 -7.96
CA ILE A 283 -1.52 5.89 -9.17
C ILE A 283 -2.45 5.92 -10.39
N TYR A 284 -3.62 5.28 -10.29
CA TYR A 284 -4.63 5.27 -11.36
C TYR A 284 -5.03 6.68 -11.79
N SER A 285 -5.31 7.55 -10.83
CA SER A 285 -5.73 8.93 -11.10
C SER A 285 -4.66 9.72 -11.85
N LEU A 286 -3.40 9.60 -11.41
CA LEU A 286 -2.29 10.34 -12.00
C LEU A 286 -1.92 9.86 -13.41
N ILE A 287 -1.97 8.56 -13.68
CA ILE A 287 -1.72 8.04 -15.05
C ILE A 287 -2.87 8.30 -16.02
N ASN A 288 -4.04 8.71 -15.52
CA ASN A 288 -5.20 9.12 -16.31
C ASN A 288 -5.45 10.64 -16.27
N ASP A 289 -4.45 11.43 -15.87
CA ASP A 289 -4.46 12.90 -15.89
C ASP A 289 -5.65 13.50 -15.12
N PHE A 290 -6.09 12.88 -14.01
CA PHE A 290 -7.12 13.46 -13.16
C PHE A 290 -6.57 14.72 -12.47
N ASP A 291 -7.39 15.78 -12.41
CA ASP A 291 -7.07 16.92 -11.56
C ASP A 291 -6.99 16.50 -10.09
N PRO A 292 -6.32 17.28 -9.21
CA PRO A 292 -6.11 16.87 -7.81
C PRO A 292 -7.39 16.62 -7.03
N GLN A 293 -8.49 17.36 -7.30
CA GLN A 293 -9.76 17.14 -6.60
C GLN A 293 -10.40 15.82 -7.04
N LYS A 294 -10.40 15.54 -8.33
CA LYS A 294 -10.90 14.27 -8.87
C LYS A 294 -10.06 13.09 -8.38
N ALA A 295 -8.73 13.26 -8.30
CA ALA A 295 -7.83 12.23 -7.83
C ALA A 295 -8.07 11.88 -6.36
N VAL A 296 -8.26 12.87 -5.47
CA VAL A 296 -8.52 12.62 -4.05
C VAL A 296 -9.86 11.94 -3.82
N GLU A 297 -10.92 12.34 -4.56
CA GLU A 297 -12.24 11.69 -4.46
C GLU A 297 -12.20 10.24 -4.92
N PHE A 298 -11.58 9.97 -6.07
CA PHE A 298 -11.44 8.62 -6.62
C PHE A 298 -10.66 7.71 -5.66
N SER A 299 -9.53 8.18 -5.16
CA SER A 299 -8.66 7.38 -4.28
C SER A 299 -9.33 7.09 -2.94
N ASN A 300 -10.05 8.06 -2.38
CA ASN A 300 -10.82 7.88 -1.14
C ASN A 300 -11.95 6.86 -1.33
N ALA A 301 -12.67 6.94 -2.47
CA ALA A 301 -13.73 5.98 -2.80
C ALA A 301 -13.20 4.56 -2.99
N ALA A 302 -12.04 4.39 -3.65
CA ALA A 302 -11.39 3.09 -3.80
C ALA A 302 -11.04 2.48 -2.43
N SER A 303 -10.46 3.27 -1.53
CA SER A 303 -10.17 2.87 -0.14
C SER A 303 -11.45 2.52 0.62
N CYS A 304 -12.51 3.33 0.48
CA CYS A 304 -13.80 3.09 1.11
C CYS A 304 -14.39 1.74 0.69
N LEU A 305 -14.48 1.48 -0.61
CA LEU A 305 -15.04 0.23 -1.14
C LEU A 305 -14.23 -0.99 -0.70
N LYS A 306 -12.90 -0.90 -0.59
CA LYS A 306 -12.09 -2.01 -0.08
C LYS A 306 -12.52 -2.46 1.32
N HIS A 307 -12.99 -1.58 2.18
CA HIS A 307 -13.47 -1.96 3.50
C HIS A 307 -14.72 -2.87 3.48
N THR A 308 -15.37 -3.00 2.34
CA THR A 308 -16.52 -3.89 2.12
C THR A 308 -16.16 -5.25 1.51
N VAL A 309 -14.87 -5.46 1.20
CA VAL A 309 -14.35 -6.68 0.56
C VAL A 309 -13.51 -7.47 1.57
N SER A 310 -13.84 -8.74 1.78
CA SER A 310 -13.04 -9.64 2.64
C SER A 310 -11.71 -9.99 1.99
N GLY A 311 -10.69 -10.24 2.81
CA GLY A 311 -9.34 -10.53 2.33
C GLY A 311 -8.51 -9.26 2.11
N ASP A 312 -7.28 -9.41 1.59
CA ASP A 312 -6.35 -8.30 1.44
C ASP A 312 -6.55 -7.54 0.12
N PHE A 313 -6.95 -8.24 -0.93
CA PHE A 313 -7.07 -7.68 -2.26
C PHE A 313 -8.32 -6.81 -2.42
N ASN A 314 -8.16 -5.69 -3.12
CA ASN A 314 -9.26 -4.87 -3.55
C ASN A 314 -9.81 -5.42 -4.88
N LEU A 315 -11.07 -5.86 -4.87
CA LEU A 315 -11.72 -6.52 -6.02
C LEU A 315 -12.77 -5.63 -6.70
N VAL A 316 -12.72 -4.32 -6.46
CA VAL A 316 -13.67 -3.38 -7.04
C VAL A 316 -13.19 -2.88 -8.42
N SER A 317 -14.14 -2.54 -9.27
CA SER A 317 -13.90 -1.98 -10.60
C SER A 317 -13.81 -0.45 -10.57
N VAL A 318 -13.24 0.13 -11.64
CA VAL A 318 -13.23 1.59 -11.85
C VAL A 318 -14.64 2.18 -11.82
N ASP A 319 -15.62 1.49 -12.43
CA ASP A 319 -17.00 1.96 -12.50
C ASP A 319 -17.65 2.05 -11.11
N GLU A 320 -17.39 1.08 -10.22
CA GLU A 320 -17.86 1.12 -8.83
C GLU A 320 -17.22 2.29 -8.07
N VAL A 321 -15.91 2.49 -8.23
CA VAL A 321 -15.19 3.61 -7.59
C VAL A 321 -15.72 4.95 -8.11
N MET A 322 -15.87 5.12 -9.42
CA MET A 322 -16.40 6.34 -10.04
C MET A 322 -17.84 6.63 -9.57
N LYS A 323 -18.67 5.60 -9.49
CA LYS A 323 -20.02 5.73 -8.95
C LYS A 323 -20.01 6.28 -7.52
N LEU A 324 -19.20 5.70 -6.63
CA LEU A 324 -19.14 6.16 -5.25
C LEU A 324 -18.54 7.56 -5.15
N ALA A 325 -17.45 7.83 -5.86
CA ALA A 325 -16.73 9.10 -5.80
C ALA A 325 -17.57 10.30 -6.29
N PHE A 326 -18.42 10.08 -7.31
CA PHE A 326 -19.10 11.18 -8.02
C PHE A 326 -20.63 11.02 -8.09
N ALA A 327 -21.21 10.05 -7.37
CA ALA A 327 -22.65 9.91 -7.30
C ALA A 327 -23.29 11.12 -6.61
N LYS A 328 -24.33 11.67 -7.21
CA LYS A 328 -25.24 12.56 -6.49
C LYS A 328 -26.00 11.74 -5.46
N ALA A 329 -26.09 12.22 -4.23
CA ALA A 329 -26.83 11.56 -3.16
C ALA A 329 -28.26 11.17 -3.65
N GLY A 330 -28.58 9.86 -3.60
CA GLY A 330 -29.89 9.36 -3.99
C GLY A 330 -29.96 8.15 -4.94
N ASN A 331 -28.82 7.65 -5.46
CA ASN A 331 -28.84 6.48 -6.35
C ASN A 331 -28.54 5.18 -5.58
N GLU A 332 -29.58 4.57 -5.03
CA GLU A 332 -29.43 3.38 -4.15
C GLU A 332 -29.42 2.03 -4.86
N VAL A 333 -29.76 1.88 -6.12
CA VAL A 333 -29.75 0.56 -6.78
C VAL A 333 -29.35 0.65 -8.25
N SER A 334 -28.24 -0.03 -8.58
CA SER A 334 -27.91 -0.39 -9.98
C SER A 334 -28.72 -1.63 -10.37
N ARG A 335 -29.72 -1.48 -11.21
CA ARG A 335 -30.44 -2.59 -11.87
C ARG A 335 -29.83 -2.86 -13.25
#